data_c56a259692ef1d92d479e45903fe5e62
#
_entry.id   c56a259692ef1d92d479e45903fe5e62
#
_cell.length_a   1.000
_cell.length_b   1.000
_cell.length_c   1.000
_cell.angle_alpha   90.00
_cell.angle_beta   90.00
_cell.angle_gamma   90.00
#
_symmetry.space_group_name_H-M   'P 1'
#
loop_
_entity.id
_entity.type
_entity.pdbx_description
1 polymer ?
#
loop_
_entity_poly.entity_id
_entity_poly.type
_entity_poly.pdbx_seq_one_letter_code
_entity_poly.pdbx_strand_id
1 'polypeptide(L)'
;MRFASRLPVAAAACAMLSLSACAPDALDNLQATGFNAYLNTLQNECENFRIGSHDLHNWLQYNGGLPRDKYDYWLDQTSRLYYRQITMEAYRSGVETFLGSGPDDAASLDCIERHLPADRPAQKGLLLP
;
A
#
# COMPACT_ATOMS: atom_id res chain seq x y z
N MET A 1 -72.31 11.36 -14.17
CA MET A 1 -71.15 10.56 -14.50
C MET A 1 -69.92 11.17 -13.83
N ARG A 2 -69.48 10.54 -12.81
CA ARG A 2 -68.28 10.99 -12.06
C ARG A 2 -67.19 9.94 -12.30
N PHE A 3 -66.20 10.28 -13.07
CA PHE A 3 -64.98 9.50 -13.20
C PHE A 3 -64.03 9.93 -12.10
N ALA A 4 -63.94 9.14 -11.06
CA ALA A 4 -62.87 9.30 -10.05
C ALA A 4 -61.59 8.75 -10.64
N SER A 5 -60.74 9.61 -11.09
CA SER A 5 -59.38 9.28 -11.48
C SER A 5 -58.59 8.96 -10.20
N ARG A 6 -58.40 7.71 -9.93
CA ARG A 6 -57.40 7.26 -8.94
C ARG A 6 -56.08 7.10 -9.61
N LEU A 7 -55.22 8.06 -9.45
CA LEU A 7 -53.81 7.94 -9.77
C LEU A 7 -53.15 7.00 -8.77
N PRO A 8 -52.41 5.98 -9.22
CA PRO A 8 -51.63 5.17 -8.31
C PRO A 8 -50.40 5.91 -7.88
N VAL A 9 -50.22 6.07 -6.61
CA VAL A 9 -48.97 6.48 -6.01
C VAL A 9 -48.06 5.26 -6.04
N ALA A 10 -47.23 5.18 -7.06
CA ALA A 10 -46.20 4.17 -7.15
C ALA A 10 -44.92 4.80 -7.73
N ALA A 11 -44.27 5.66 -6.98
CA ALA A 11 -42.95 6.15 -7.33
C ALA A 11 -42.21 6.66 -6.09
N ALA A 12 -41.86 5.79 -5.17
CA ALA A 12 -40.95 6.13 -4.07
C ALA A 12 -40.23 4.90 -3.50
N ALA A 13 -39.58 4.10 -4.34
CA ALA A 13 -38.82 2.94 -3.84
C ALA A 13 -37.49 2.68 -4.53
N CYS A 14 -36.91 3.64 -5.24
CA CYS A 14 -35.65 3.41 -5.97
C CYS A 14 -34.46 4.30 -5.52
N ALA A 15 -34.54 5.00 -4.39
CA ALA A 15 -33.49 5.96 -4.00
C ALA A 15 -32.55 5.50 -2.89
N MET A 16 -32.57 4.24 -2.45
CA MET A 16 -31.80 3.81 -1.27
C MET A 16 -30.68 2.79 -1.55
N LEU A 17 -30.32 2.53 -2.79
CA LEU A 17 -29.33 1.49 -3.09
C LEU A 17 -27.97 2.00 -3.56
N SER A 18 -27.71 3.30 -3.55
CA SER A 18 -26.46 3.86 -4.07
C SER A 18 -25.41 4.22 -3.01
N LEU A 19 -25.67 3.99 -1.71
CA LEU A 19 -24.75 4.39 -0.64
C LEU A 19 -23.76 3.30 -0.20
N SER A 20 -23.90 2.07 -0.68
CA SER A 20 -22.99 0.97 -0.29
C SER A 20 -21.75 0.83 -1.17
N ALA A 21 -21.66 1.56 -2.26
CA ALA A 21 -20.53 1.46 -3.20
C ALA A 21 -19.31 2.31 -2.79
N CYS A 22 -19.44 3.24 -1.84
CA CYS A 22 -18.34 4.13 -1.41
C CYS A 22 -17.53 3.62 -0.22
N ALA A 23 -17.98 2.59 0.50
CA ALA A 23 -17.34 2.10 1.71
C ALA A 23 -16.01 1.33 1.46
N PRO A 24 -15.83 0.52 0.39
CA PRO A 24 -14.57 -0.15 0.10
C PRO A 24 -13.44 0.82 -0.21
N ASP A 25 -13.69 1.85 -1.00
CA ASP A 25 -12.69 2.82 -1.44
C ASP A 25 -12.15 3.67 -0.27
N ALA A 26 -12.99 3.95 0.72
CA ALA A 26 -12.57 4.71 1.90
C ALA A 26 -11.60 3.92 2.80
N LEU A 27 -11.80 2.61 2.93
CA LEU A 27 -10.90 1.74 3.70
C LEU A 27 -9.57 1.55 2.99
N ASP A 28 -9.58 1.37 1.68
CA ASP A 28 -8.36 1.24 0.88
C ASP A 28 -7.54 2.54 0.92
N ASN A 29 -8.18 3.70 0.89
CA ASN A 29 -7.52 4.99 1.03
C ASN A 29 -6.89 5.19 2.41
N LEU A 30 -7.53 4.75 3.49
CA LEU A 30 -6.95 4.82 4.84
C LEU A 30 -5.75 3.89 4.99
N GLN A 31 -5.79 2.71 4.40
CA GLN A 31 -4.66 1.78 4.39
C GLN A 31 -3.49 2.34 3.59
N ALA A 32 -3.75 2.87 2.40
CA ALA A 32 -2.74 3.52 1.57
C ALA A 32 -2.10 4.72 2.28
N THR A 33 -2.87 5.49 3.05
CA THR A 33 -2.35 6.63 3.82
C THR A 33 -1.33 6.19 4.86
N GLY A 34 -1.57 5.10 5.59
CA GLY A 34 -0.64 4.55 6.58
C GLY A 34 0.66 4.06 5.93
N PHE A 35 0.57 3.35 4.84
CA PHE A 35 1.74 2.88 4.09
C PHE A 35 2.55 4.05 3.51
N ASN A 36 1.89 5.05 2.95
CA ASN A 36 2.56 6.25 2.44
C ASN A 36 3.26 7.04 3.54
N ALA A 37 2.67 7.14 4.73
CA ALA A 37 3.30 7.75 5.90
C ALA A 37 4.56 6.97 6.32
N TYR A 38 4.52 5.65 6.26
CA TYR A 38 5.69 4.80 6.50
C TYR A 38 6.81 5.05 5.48
N LEU A 39 6.49 5.10 4.19
CA LEU A 39 7.48 5.42 3.14
C LEU A 39 8.11 6.81 3.37
N ASN A 40 7.33 7.79 3.76
CA ASN A 40 7.85 9.11 4.10
C ASN A 40 8.78 9.07 5.31
N THR A 41 8.50 8.24 6.30
CA THR A 41 9.38 8.02 7.44
C THR A 41 10.72 7.43 7.00
N LEU A 42 10.69 6.40 6.15
CA LEU A 42 11.92 5.81 5.60
C LEU A 42 12.75 6.84 4.83
N GLN A 43 12.09 7.66 4.02
CA GLN A 43 12.76 8.72 3.25
C GLN A 43 13.46 9.74 4.15
N ASN A 44 12.86 10.11 5.27
CA ASN A 44 13.35 11.16 6.15
C ASN A 44 14.34 10.65 7.20
N GLU A 45 14.21 9.41 7.65
CA GLU A 45 14.94 8.88 8.80
C GLU A 45 16.07 7.91 8.42
N CYS A 46 16.03 7.30 7.23
CA CYS A 46 17.05 6.35 6.80
C CYS A 46 18.17 7.06 6.04
N GLU A 47 19.31 7.21 6.71
CA GLU A 47 20.53 7.72 6.08
C GLU A 47 21.15 6.66 5.17
N ASN A 48 21.79 7.07 4.08
CA ASN A 48 22.44 6.17 3.12
C ASN A 48 21.52 5.00 2.69
N PHE A 49 20.28 5.32 2.41
CA PHE A 49 19.22 4.36 2.13
C PHE A 49 19.41 3.69 0.76
N ARG A 50 20.23 2.62 0.76
CA ARG A 50 20.64 1.90 -0.44
C ARG A 50 20.53 0.40 -0.26
N ILE A 51 20.13 -0.30 -1.32
CA ILE A 51 20.21 -1.76 -1.40
C ILE A 51 20.87 -2.11 -2.73
N GLY A 52 21.93 -2.91 -2.68
CA GLY A 52 22.78 -3.14 -3.83
C GLY A 52 23.37 -1.82 -4.34
N SER A 53 23.26 -1.59 -5.62
CA SER A 53 23.66 -0.32 -6.25
C SER A 53 22.56 0.73 -6.33
N HIS A 54 21.37 0.44 -5.77
CA HIS A 54 20.17 1.25 -5.92
C HIS A 54 20.00 2.22 -4.74
N ASP A 55 19.81 3.49 -5.06
CA ASP A 55 19.51 4.54 -4.10
C ASP A 55 18.01 4.66 -3.90
N LEU A 56 17.51 4.05 -2.82
CA LEU A 56 16.09 4.04 -2.49
C LEU A 56 15.56 5.42 -2.08
N HIS A 57 16.43 6.28 -1.56
CA HIS A 57 16.06 7.65 -1.24
C HIS A 57 15.64 8.41 -2.50
N ASN A 58 16.42 8.29 -3.56
CA ASN A 58 16.07 8.86 -4.86
C ASN A 58 14.79 8.24 -5.45
N TRP A 59 14.57 6.94 -5.22
CA TRP A 59 13.35 6.29 -5.69
C TRP A 59 12.09 6.88 -5.06
N LEU A 60 12.16 7.28 -3.79
CA LEU A 60 11.03 7.89 -3.10
C LEU A 60 10.84 9.37 -3.46
N GLN A 61 11.89 10.05 -3.88
CA GLN A 61 11.84 11.48 -4.24
C GLN A 61 11.49 11.74 -5.71
N TYR A 62 11.94 10.89 -6.62
CA TYR A 62 11.89 11.16 -8.05
C TYR A 62 11.17 10.06 -8.82
N ASN A 63 10.13 10.42 -9.53
CA ASN A 63 9.33 9.51 -10.35
C ASN A 63 9.92 9.26 -11.76
N GLY A 64 11.09 9.80 -12.08
CA GLY A 64 11.69 9.70 -13.42
C GLY A 64 13.02 8.96 -13.44
N GLY A 65 13.27 8.18 -14.51
CA GLY A 65 14.56 7.52 -14.73
C GLY A 65 14.85 6.32 -13.82
N LEU A 66 13.83 5.77 -13.16
CA LEU A 66 13.98 4.61 -12.28
C LEU A 66 14.07 3.31 -13.08
N PRO A 67 14.84 2.30 -12.64
CA PRO A 67 14.69 0.94 -13.13
C PRO A 67 13.34 0.40 -12.66
N ARG A 68 12.36 0.48 -13.53
CA ARG A 68 10.94 0.29 -13.20
C ARG A 68 10.66 -1.05 -12.55
N ASP A 69 11.25 -2.12 -13.09
CA ASP A 69 11.11 -3.47 -12.56
C ASP A 69 11.64 -3.61 -11.13
N LYS A 70 12.78 -3.01 -10.85
CA LYS A 70 13.40 -3.02 -9.51
C LYS A 70 12.61 -2.21 -8.49
N TYR A 71 12.16 -1.02 -8.91
CA TYR A 71 11.35 -0.15 -8.08
C TYR A 71 10.00 -0.79 -7.73
N ASP A 72 9.28 -1.29 -8.74
CA ASP A 72 7.98 -1.91 -8.55
C ASP A 72 8.08 -3.15 -7.64
N TYR A 73 9.12 -3.96 -7.83
CA TYR A 73 9.39 -5.11 -6.95
C TYR A 73 9.65 -4.67 -5.51
N TRP A 74 10.55 -3.72 -5.31
CA TRP A 74 10.86 -3.23 -3.96
C TRP A 74 9.64 -2.64 -3.27
N LEU A 75 8.85 -1.84 -3.97
CA LEU A 75 7.63 -1.23 -3.43
C LEU A 75 6.58 -2.29 -3.06
N ASP A 76 6.38 -3.29 -3.93
CA ASP A 76 5.47 -4.41 -3.64
C ASP A 76 5.93 -5.20 -2.40
N GLN A 77 7.20 -5.56 -2.32
CA GLN A 77 7.73 -6.29 -1.16
C GLN A 77 7.64 -5.46 0.13
N THR A 78 7.93 -4.18 0.07
CA THR A 78 7.82 -3.26 1.21
C THR A 78 6.36 -3.14 1.67
N SER A 79 5.43 -3.08 0.74
CA SER A 79 4.00 -3.11 1.03
C SER A 79 3.59 -4.42 1.73
N ARG A 80 4.03 -5.56 1.22
CA ARG A 80 3.76 -6.88 1.84
C ARG A 80 4.32 -6.99 3.26
N LEU A 81 5.51 -6.46 3.47
CA LEU A 81 6.11 -6.41 4.81
C LEU A 81 5.28 -5.52 5.74
N TYR A 82 4.91 -4.32 5.30
CA TYR A 82 4.07 -3.41 6.07
C TYR A 82 2.73 -4.04 6.46
N TYR A 83 2.05 -4.71 5.53
CA TYR A 83 0.77 -5.37 5.76
C TYR A 83 0.87 -6.78 6.35
N ARG A 84 2.03 -7.18 6.88
CA ARG A 84 2.27 -8.47 7.54
C ARG A 84 2.02 -9.70 6.65
N GLN A 85 2.15 -9.55 5.34
CA GLN A 85 2.00 -10.65 4.39
C GLN A 85 3.27 -11.50 4.26
N ILE A 86 4.42 -10.90 4.53
CA ILE A 86 5.71 -11.57 4.56
C ILE A 86 6.47 -11.22 5.83
N THR A 87 7.40 -12.09 6.22
CA THR A 87 8.30 -11.85 7.35
C THR A 87 9.46 -10.94 6.94
N MET A 88 10.13 -10.33 7.93
CA MET A 88 11.33 -9.53 7.66
C MET A 88 12.44 -10.37 7.01
N GLU A 89 12.59 -11.63 7.42
CA GLU A 89 13.55 -12.55 6.82
C GLU A 89 13.28 -12.81 5.34
N ALA A 90 12.01 -13.10 4.98
CA ALA A 90 11.61 -13.27 3.59
C ALA A 90 11.80 -11.99 2.77
N TYR A 91 11.52 -10.83 3.37
CA TYR A 91 11.75 -9.52 2.76
C TYR A 91 13.22 -9.31 2.43
N ARG A 92 14.11 -9.49 3.41
CA ARG A 92 15.57 -9.34 3.24
C ARG A 92 16.07 -10.22 2.09
N SER A 93 15.74 -11.49 2.14
CA SER A 93 16.17 -12.46 1.13
C SER A 93 15.70 -12.09 -0.27
N GLY A 94 14.43 -11.75 -0.42
CA GLY A 94 13.85 -11.39 -1.72
C GLY A 94 14.44 -10.12 -2.30
N VAL A 95 14.54 -9.08 -1.49
CA VAL A 95 15.03 -7.77 -1.92
C VAL A 95 16.50 -7.82 -2.30
N GLU A 96 17.36 -8.45 -1.50
CA GLU A 96 18.78 -8.60 -1.81
C GLU A 96 19.00 -9.47 -3.06
N THR A 97 18.20 -10.51 -3.24
CA THR A 97 18.29 -11.36 -4.44
C THR A 97 17.93 -10.60 -5.70
N PHE A 98 16.89 -9.77 -5.66
CA PHE A 98 16.40 -9.09 -6.85
C PHE A 98 17.11 -7.76 -7.13
N LEU A 99 17.44 -7.00 -6.10
CA LEU A 99 18.12 -5.70 -6.25
C LEU A 99 19.65 -5.84 -6.29
N GLY A 100 20.19 -6.93 -5.78
CA GLY A 100 21.61 -7.13 -5.58
C GLY A 100 22.04 -6.80 -4.16
N SER A 101 23.28 -7.13 -3.83
CA SER A 101 23.88 -6.92 -2.52
C SER A 101 24.91 -5.79 -2.55
N GLY A 102 24.99 -5.02 -1.50
CA GLY A 102 25.92 -3.92 -1.35
C GLY A 102 26.28 -3.65 0.12
N PRO A 103 27.28 -2.78 0.38
CA PRO A 103 27.81 -2.54 1.73
C PRO A 103 26.82 -1.83 2.66
N ASP A 104 25.83 -1.10 2.12
CA ASP A 104 24.86 -0.35 2.91
C ASP A 104 23.58 -1.14 3.20
N ASP A 105 23.45 -2.37 2.69
CA ASP A 105 22.23 -3.17 2.78
C ASP A 105 21.80 -3.42 4.22
N ALA A 106 22.71 -3.85 5.08
CA ALA A 106 22.40 -4.15 6.47
C ALA A 106 21.81 -2.94 7.20
N ALA A 107 22.41 -1.78 7.05
CA ALA A 107 21.93 -0.54 7.68
C ALA A 107 20.57 -0.10 7.11
N SER A 108 20.36 -0.23 5.80
CA SER A 108 19.11 0.10 5.14
C SER A 108 17.98 -0.84 5.55
N LEU A 109 18.25 -2.14 5.60
CA LEU A 109 17.28 -3.15 6.00
C LEU A 109 16.93 -3.02 7.50
N ASP A 110 17.92 -2.72 8.36
CA ASP A 110 17.67 -2.47 9.78
C ASP A 110 16.85 -1.18 9.99
N CYS A 111 17.05 -0.16 9.16
CA CYS A 111 16.24 1.05 9.20
C CYS A 111 14.79 0.77 8.80
N ILE A 112 14.58 -0.01 7.75
CA ILE A 112 13.25 -0.46 7.31
C ILE A 112 12.54 -1.19 8.46
N GLU A 113 13.19 -2.14 9.09
CA GLU A 113 12.63 -2.93 10.18
C GLU A 113 12.30 -2.08 11.40
N ARG A 114 13.24 -1.22 11.82
CA ARG A 114 13.11 -0.38 13.01
C ARG A 114 11.94 0.59 12.92
N HIS A 115 11.63 1.08 11.73
CA HIS A 115 10.56 2.03 11.51
C HIS A 115 9.20 1.39 11.15
N LEU A 116 9.10 0.07 11.11
CA LEU A 116 7.82 -0.60 10.95
C LEU A 116 6.89 -0.25 12.12
N PRO A 117 5.72 0.36 11.88
CA PRO A 117 4.79 0.65 12.95
C PRO A 117 4.30 -0.64 13.64
N ALA A 118 4.29 -0.64 14.97
CA ALA A 118 3.84 -1.80 15.75
C ALA A 118 2.34 -2.09 15.57
N ASP A 119 1.56 -1.04 15.29
CA ASP A 119 0.11 -1.08 15.09
C ASP A 119 -0.30 -1.19 13.62
N ARG A 120 0.65 -1.46 12.71
CA ARG A 120 0.34 -1.57 11.30
C ARG A 120 -0.68 -2.67 11.04
N PRO A 121 -1.64 -2.45 10.13
CA PRO A 121 -2.69 -3.41 9.87
C PRO A 121 -2.13 -4.67 9.21
N ALA A 122 -2.72 -5.82 9.56
CA ALA A 122 -2.64 -6.98 8.69
C ALA A 122 -3.68 -6.74 7.58
N GLN A 123 -3.24 -6.57 6.36
CA GLN A 123 -4.16 -6.70 5.25
C GLN A 123 -4.73 -8.11 5.33
N LYS A 124 -6.02 -8.22 5.64
CA LYS A 124 -6.73 -9.47 5.45
C LYS A 124 -6.59 -9.76 3.97
N GLY A 125 -5.62 -10.61 3.65
CA GLY A 125 -5.33 -10.94 2.29
C GLY A 125 -6.62 -11.30 1.60
N LEU A 126 -6.77 -10.85 0.38
CA LEU A 126 -7.63 -11.52 -0.55
C LEU A 126 -7.22 -12.97 -0.44
N LEU A 127 -7.91 -13.72 0.41
CA LEU A 127 -7.83 -15.17 0.41
C LEU A 127 -8.37 -15.59 -0.96
N LEU A 128 -7.46 -15.60 -1.90
CA LEU A 128 -7.73 -16.32 -3.14
C LEU A 128 -7.99 -17.75 -2.73
N PRO A 129 -9.15 -18.27 -3.08
CA PRO A 129 -9.50 -19.64 -2.77
C PRO A 129 -8.54 -20.61 -3.39
#